data_2aecb67a701d086a0aa4aacf9fef844f
#
_entry.id   2aecb67a701d086a0aa4aacf9fef844f
#
_cell.length_a   1.000
_cell.length_b   1.000
_cell.length_c   1.000
_cell.angle_alpha   90.00
_cell.angle_beta   90.00
_cell.angle_gamma   90.00
#
_symmetry.space_group_name_H-M   'P 1'
#
loop_
_entity.id
_entity.type
_entity.pdbx_description
1 polymer ?
#
loop_
_entity_poly.entity_id
_entity_poly.type
_entity_poly.pdbx_seq_one_letter_code
_entity_poly.pdbx_strand_id
1 'polypeptide(L)' 'MQGDFITSIKSAYNQFTKAEKKVADYILANPRDVLFMSITDLAEACEVGDTSVFRFCNYGFKGIPGI' A
#
# COMPACT_ATOMS: atom_id res chain seq x y z
N MET A 1 6.87 2.60 13.62
CA MET A 1 5.60 2.32 14.33
C MET A 1 4.50 2.11 13.32
N GLN A 2 3.69 1.09 13.57
CA GLN A 2 2.61 0.77 12.63
C GLN A 2 1.58 1.89 12.53
N GLY A 3 1.33 2.60 13.61
CA GLY A 3 0.38 3.69 13.60
C GLY A 3 0.74 4.79 12.64
N ASP A 4 2.01 5.10 12.51
CA ASP A 4 2.47 6.15 11.62
C ASP A 4 2.21 5.78 10.17
N PHE A 5 2.45 4.51 9.81
CA PHE A 5 2.23 4.05 8.45
C PHE A 5 0.75 4.15 8.07
N ILE A 6 -0.12 3.64 8.93
CA ILE A 6 -1.56 3.69 8.68
C ILE A 6 -2.05 5.13 8.60
N THR A 7 -1.57 5.97 9.51
CA THR A 7 -1.96 7.38 9.51
C THR A 7 -1.52 8.06 8.22
N SER A 8 -0.32 7.76 7.74
CA SER A 8 0.19 8.33 6.49
C SER A 8 -0.70 7.95 5.31
N ILE A 9 -1.11 6.68 5.25
CA ILE A 9 -2.00 6.22 4.18
C ILE A 9 -3.31 6.98 4.22
N LYS A 10 -3.92 7.10 5.39
CA LYS A 10 -5.19 7.80 5.53
C LYS A 10 -5.07 9.27 5.17
N SER A 11 -3.98 9.90 5.56
CA SER A 11 -3.76 11.32 5.28
C SER A 11 -3.63 11.58 3.79
N ALA A 12 -2.99 10.69 3.06
CA ALA A 12 -2.76 10.86 1.63
C ALA A 12 -3.84 10.21 0.76
N TYR A 13 -4.84 9.58 1.38
CA TYR A 13 -5.80 8.76 0.64
C TYR A 13 -6.46 9.52 -0.51
N ASN A 14 -6.85 10.76 -0.27
CA ASN A 14 -7.54 11.54 -1.29
C ASN A 14 -6.67 11.91 -2.48
N GLN A 15 -5.35 11.80 -2.32
CA GLN A 15 -4.40 12.13 -3.38
C GLN A 15 -4.07 10.93 -4.25
N PHE A 16 -4.52 9.74 -3.86
CA PHE A 16 -4.20 8.53 -4.59
C PHE A 16 -5.05 8.41 -5.85
N THR A 17 -4.46 7.78 -6.89
CA THR A 17 -5.23 7.38 -8.06
C THR A 17 -6.15 6.23 -7.68
N LYS A 18 -7.05 5.84 -8.60
CA LYS A 18 -7.96 4.72 -8.34
C LYS A 18 -7.20 3.45 -8.00
N ALA A 19 -6.13 3.16 -8.75
CA ALA A 19 -5.34 1.96 -8.49
C ALA A 19 -4.67 2.05 -7.13
N GLU A 20 -4.12 3.21 -6.80
CA GLU A 20 -3.47 3.40 -5.52
C GLU A 20 -4.46 3.30 -4.36
N LYS A 21 -5.69 3.76 -4.58
CA LYS A 21 -6.73 3.62 -3.55
C LYS A 21 -7.06 2.16 -3.29
N LYS A 22 -7.06 1.33 -4.32
CA LYS A 22 -7.28 -0.10 -4.13
C LYS A 22 -6.19 -0.69 -3.24
N VAL A 23 -4.94 -0.32 -3.48
CA VAL A 23 -3.84 -0.78 -2.66
C VAL A 23 -4.00 -0.30 -1.22
N ALA A 24 -4.32 0.98 -1.05
CA ALA A 24 -4.51 1.54 0.28
C ALA A 24 -5.64 0.83 1.02
N ASP A 25 -6.77 0.61 0.36
CA ASP A 25 -7.91 -0.07 0.97
C ASP A 25 -7.52 -1.47 1.43
N TYR A 26 -6.78 -2.20 0.61
CA TYR A 26 -6.35 -3.54 0.97
C TYR A 26 -5.45 -3.51 2.20
N ILE A 27 -4.50 -2.60 2.20
CA ILE A 27 -3.56 -2.47 3.32
C ILE A 27 -4.31 -2.12 4.61
N LEU A 28 -5.25 -1.20 4.53
CA LEU A 28 -6.02 -0.79 5.71
C LEU A 28 -6.89 -1.91 6.24
N ALA A 29 -7.36 -2.79 5.36
CA ALA A 29 -8.18 -3.92 5.77
C ALA A 29 -7.35 -5.09 6.28
N ASN A 30 -6.13 -5.25 5.76
CA ASN A 30 -5.28 -6.40 6.06
C ASN A 30 -3.86 -5.98 6.39
N PRO A 31 -3.66 -5.16 7.43
CA PRO A 31 -2.33 -4.60 7.69
C PRO A 31 -1.28 -5.65 8.03
N ARG A 32 -1.67 -6.76 8.62
CA ARG A 32 -0.71 -7.79 8.98
C ARG A 32 -0.31 -8.63 7.77
N ASP A 33 -1.28 -8.95 6.92
CA ASP A 33 -1.01 -9.77 5.75
C ASP A 33 -0.03 -9.10 4.81
N VAL A 34 -0.15 -7.79 4.67
CA VAL A 34 0.70 -7.02 3.78
C VAL A 34 2.18 -7.15 4.16
N LEU A 35 2.47 -7.32 5.44
CA LEU A 35 3.86 -7.44 5.91
C LEU A 35 4.57 -8.66 5.32
N PHE A 36 3.81 -9.66 4.90
CA PHE A 36 4.37 -10.91 4.37
C PHE A 36 4.20 -11.03 2.86
N MET A 37 3.71 -9.98 2.20
CA MET A 37 3.45 -10.02 0.77
C MET A 37 4.54 -9.29 0.02
N SER A 38 4.89 -9.82 -1.16
CA SER A 38 5.75 -9.10 -2.09
C SER A 38 4.93 -8.07 -2.84
N ILE A 39 5.61 -7.22 -3.61
CA ILE A 39 4.93 -6.24 -4.46
C ILE A 39 4.00 -6.95 -5.44
N THR A 40 4.47 -8.04 -6.03
CA THR A 40 3.66 -8.81 -6.99
C THR A 40 2.43 -9.40 -6.30
N ASP A 41 2.62 -9.98 -5.10
CA ASP A 41 1.49 -10.54 -4.37
C ASP A 41 0.46 -9.49 -4.05
N LEU A 42 0.91 -8.33 -3.61
CA LEU A 42 0.01 -7.24 -3.27
C LEU A 42 -0.72 -6.73 -4.50
N ALA A 43 -0.01 -6.60 -5.61
CA ALA A 43 -0.62 -6.16 -6.87
C ALA A 43 -1.73 -7.11 -7.31
N GLU A 44 -1.49 -8.40 -7.22
CA GLU A 44 -2.49 -9.40 -7.59
C GLU A 44 -3.71 -9.35 -6.65
N ALA A 45 -3.45 -9.22 -5.37
CA ALA A 45 -4.54 -9.15 -4.39
C ALA A 45 -5.41 -7.93 -4.61
N CYS A 46 -4.81 -6.82 -5.02
CA CYS A 46 -5.52 -5.57 -5.26
C CYS A 46 -6.04 -5.46 -6.69
N GLU A 47 -5.66 -6.39 -7.55
CA GLU A 47 -6.06 -6.36 -8.97
C GLU A 47 -5.55 -5.12 -9.68
N VAL A 48 -4.30 -4.77 -9.41
CA VAL A 48 -3.63 -3.63 -10.05
C VAL A 48 -2.29 -4.10 -10.59
N GLY A 49 -1.64 -3.25 -11.39
CA GLY A 49 -0.32 -3.58 -11.91
C GLY A 49 0.75 -3.39 -10.85
N ASP A 50 1.87 -4.10 -11.04
CA ASP A 50 3.02 -3.98 -10.14
C ASP A 50 3.50 -2.53 -10.06
N THR A 51 3.44 -1.81 -11.17
CA THR A 51 3.85 -0.41 -11.22
C THR A 51 3.04 0.43 -10.26
N SER A 52 1.74 0.17 -10.16
CA SER A 52 0.88 0.92 -9.25
C SER A 52 1.29 0.71 -7.80
N VAL A 53 1.60 -0.53 -7.43
CA VAL A 53 2.06 -0.83 -6.08
C VAL A 53 3.41 -0.17 -5.83
N PHE A 54 4.32 -0.25 -6.79
CA PHE A 54 5.64 0.35 -6.67
C PHE A 54 5.53 1.85 -6.45
N ARG A 55 4.69 2.53 -7.23
CA ARG A 55 4.48 3.96 -7.07
C ARG A 55 3.89 4.28 -5.70
N PHE A 56 2.94 3.46 -5.27
CA PHE A 56 2.34 3.65 -3.95
C PHE A 56 3.41 3.60 -2.87
N CYS A 57 4.30 2.62 -2.95
CA CYS A 57 5.36 2.47 -1.96
C CYS A 57 6.34 3.64 -1.99
N ASN A 58 6.58 4.21 -3.16
CA ASN A 58 7.49 5.35 -3.28
C ASN A 58 6.86 6.67 -2.88
N TYR A 59 5.59 6.68 -2.60
CA TYR A 59 4.84 7.89 -2.30
C TYR A 59 5.13 8.44 -0.90
N GLY A 60 6.17 7.96 -0.26
CA GLY A 60 6.52 8.40 1.07
C GLY A 60 6.35 7.33 2.12
N PHE A 61 5.98 6.12 1.72
CA PHE A 61 5.78 5.02 2.66
C PHE A 61 7.02 4.15 2.73
N LYS A 62 8.13 4.78 3.04
CA LYS A 62 9.42 4.09 3.03
C LYS A 62 9.57 3.07 4.14
N GLY A 63 8.68 3.09 5.09
CA GLY A 63 8.77 2.19 6.22
C GLY A 63 8.13 0.82 5.99
N ILE A 64 7.64 0.54 4.78
CA ILE A 64 7.00 -0.74 4.52
C ILE A 64 8.06 -1.84 4.47
N PRO A 65 8.00 -2.82 5.38
CA PRO A 65 8.99 -3.91 5.38
C PRO A 65 8.91 -4.72 4.08
N GLY A 66 10.06 -5.15 3.61
CA GLY A 66 10.11 -6.00 2.44
C GLY A 66 10.01 -5.28 1.10
N ILE A 67 9.94 -3.96 1.13
CA ILE A 67 9.84 -3.17 -0.11
C ILE A 67 11.01 -2.21 -0.28
#